data_2963a92b99d42d368bb64af570399a16
#
_entry.id   2963a92b99d42d368bb64af570399a16
#
_cell.length_a   1.000
_cell.length_b   1.000
_cell.length_c   1.000
_cell.angle_alpha   90.00
_cell.angle_beta   90.00
_cell.angle_gamma   90.00
#
_symmetry.space_group_name_H-M   'P 1'
#
loop_
_entity.id
_entity.type
_entity.pdbx_description
1 polymer ?
#
loop_
_entity_poly.entity_id
_entity_poly.type
_entity_poly.pdbx_seq_one_letter_code
_entity_poly.pdbx_strand_id
1 'polypeptide(L)'
;DGRKQEPYEQVTIDIEEQHQGSVMEALGIRKGEVRDMVPDGKGRTRLEYIIPSRGLIGFRNDFMTMTSGTGLLYSSFSHYDDVKPGEIGQRINGVLISNGTGKALAYSLYALQDRGKLMVEHGAEIYEGQVIGIHSRSNDLTVNPLEGKKLTNMRASGKDDALTLTTPVKMTLEQALEFIDDDELVEVTPTSVRIRKKLLTEVERKRASRTTTSTSTR
;
A
#
# COMPACT_ATOMS: atom_id res chain seq x y z
N ASP A 1 19.60 -9.00 -28.07
CA ASP A 1 18.37 -9.76 -28.44
C ASP A 1 17.08 -9.00 -28.16
N GLY A 2 17.10 -7.87 -27.42
CA GLY A 2 15.92 -7.04 -27.12
C GLY A 2 14.94 -7.67 -26.12
N ARG A 3 15.26 -8.78 -25.47
CA ARG A 3 14.42 -9.36 -24.41
C ARG A 3 14.52 -8.52 -23.14
N LYS A 4 13.38 -8.28 -22.52
CA LYS A 4 13.33 -7.63 -21.20
C LYS A 4 13.73 -8.67 -20.13
N GLN A 5 14.70 -8.31 -19.30
CA GLN A 5 15.11 -9.11 -18.16
C GLN A 5 14.87 -8.35 -16.86
N GLU A 6 14.66 -9.09 -15.78
CA GLU A 6 14.55 -8.52 -14.44
C GLU A 6 15.59 -9.18 -13.49
N PRO A 7 16.01 -8.45 -12.43
CA PRO A 7 16.92 -9.00 -11.45
C PRO A 7 16.21 -10.02 -10.56
N TYR A 8 16.92 -11.07 -10.20
CA TYR A 8 16.50 -12.09 -9.24
C TYR A 8 17.41 -12.09 -8.02
N GLU A 9 16.82 -12.34 -6.88
CA GLU A 9 17.52 -12.48 -5.61
C GLU A 9 17.43 -13.91 -5.10
N GLN A 10 18.54 -14.37 -4.51
CA GLN A 10 18.54 -15.52 -3.66
C GLN A 10 18.16 -15.10 -2.25
N VAL A 11 17.13 -15.73 -1.70
CA VAL A 11 16.60 -15.43 -0.38
C VAL A 11 16.76 -16.64 0.51
N THR A 12 17.39 -16.41 1.66
CA THR A 12 17.50 -17.42 2.74
C THR A 12 16.65 -16.98 3.90
N ILE A 13 15.73 -17.84 4.30
CA ILE A 13 14.78 -17.59 5.38
C ILE A 13 14.96 -18.64 6.45
N ASP A 14 14.97 -18.22 7.72
CA ASP A 14 15.00 -19.11 8.88
C ASP A 14 13.81 -18.79 9.78
N ILE A 15 12.88 -19.71 9.92
CA ILE A 15 11.59 -19.53 10.60
C ILE A 15 11.22 -20.73 11.47
N GLU A 16 10.33 -20.51 12.44
CA GLU A 16 9.68 -21.59 13.15
C GLU A 16 8.73 -22.36 12.23
N GLU A 17 8.67 -23.68 12.37
CA GLU A 17 7.85 -24.56 11.51
C GLU A 17 6.38 -24.15 11.43
N GLN A 18 5.82 -23.58 12.52
CA GLN A 18 4.44 -23.09 12.54
C GLN A 18 4.15 -21.97 11.52
N HIS A 19 5.16 -21.19 11.13
CA HIS A 19 5.03 -20.09 10.17
C HIS A 19 5.34 -20.50 8.73
N GLN A 20 5.81 -21.73 8.51
CA GLN A 20 6.25 -22.18 7.21
C GLN A 20 5.19 -22.05 6.14
N GLY A 21 3.96 -22.50 6.40
CA GLY A 21 2.87 -22.48 5.42
C GLY A 21 2.53 -21.05 4.95
N SER A 22 2.36 -20.11 5.87
CA SER A 22 2.02 -18.73 5.55
C SER A 22 3.14 -18.01 4.78
N VAL A 23 4.40 -18.23 5.15
CA VAL A 23 5.55 -17.64 4.47
C VAL A 23 5.71 -18.21 3.06
N MET A 24 5.58 -19.52 2.89
CA MET A 24 5.66 -20.18 1.57
C MET A 24 4.53 -19.72 0.63
N GLU A 25 3.31 -19.59 1.14
CA GLU A 25 2.17 -19.06 0.37
C GLU A 25 2.44 -17.62 -0.08
N ALA A 26 2.86 -16.75 0.83
CA ALA A 26 3.15 -15.35 0.54
C ALA A 26 4.28 -15.19 -0.50
N LEU A 27 5.34 -16.01 -0.42
CA LEU A 27 6.41 -16.02 -1.43
C LEU A 27 5.95 -16.58 -2.77
N GLY A 28 5.07 -17.58 -2.77
CA GLY A 28 4.49 -18.17 -3.99
C GLY A 28 3.66 -17.15 -4.77
N ILE A 29 2.81 -16.36 -4.08
CA ILE A 29 2.05 -15.25 -4.68
C ILE A 29 3.00 -14.22 -5.30
N ARG A 30 4.16 -13.99 -4.67
CA ARG A 30 5.21 -13.06 -5.12
C ARG A 30 6.17 -13.67 -6.17
N LYS A 31 5.80 -14.83 -6.74
CA LYS A 31 6.56 -15.55 -7.78
C LYS A 31 7.91 -16.11 -7.31
N GLY A 32 8.08 -16.33 -6.02
CA GLY A 32 9.25 -17.03 -5.47
C GLY A 32 9.23 -18.52 -5.81
N GLU A 33 10.40 -19.05 -6.17
CA GLU A 33 10.61 -20.46 -6.41
C GLU A 33 11.45 -21.06 -5.29
N VAL A 34 10.92 -22.08 -4.63
CA VAL A 34 11.66 -22.84 -3.62
C VAL A 34 12.83 -23.53 -4.29
N ARG A 35 14.03 -23.39 -3.74
CA ARG A 35 15.23 -24.13 -4.14
C ARG A 35 15.54 -25.24 -3.16
N ASP A 36 15.42 -24.95 -1.87
CA ASP A 36 15.70 -25.92 -0.82
C ASP A 36 14.86 -25.65 0.43
N MET A 37 14.66 -26.70 1.22
CA MET A 37 13.95 -26.64 2.49
C MET A 37 14.58 -27.63 3.47
N VAL A 38 15.20 -27.12 4.51
CA VAL A 38 15.96 -27.92 5.48
C VAL A 38 15.41 -27.66 6.90
N PRO A 39 14.66 -28.62 7.48
CA PRO A 39 14.28 -28.54 8.89
C PRO A 39 15.51 -28.81 9.77
N ASP A 40 15.65 -28.10 10.88
CA ASP A 40 16.75 -28.27 11.84
C ASP A 40 16.50 -29.38 12.88
N GLY A 41 15.31 -29.98 12.86
CA GLY A 41 14.88 -30.98 13.82
C GLY A 41 14.63 -30.45 15.24
N LYS A 42 14.66 -29.12 15.42
CA LYS A 42 14.43 -28.42 16.71
C LYS A 42 13.27 -27.43 16.65
N GLY A 43 12.43 -27.53 15.60
CA GLY A 43 11.26 -26.69 15.41
C GLY A 43 11.48 -25.45 14.54
N ARG A 44 12.63 -25.38 13.84
CA ARG A 44 12.90 -24.34 12.84
C ARG A 44 13.17 -24.97 11.48
N THR A 45 12.84 -24.20 10.44
CA THR A 45 13.08 -24.60 9.04
C THR A 45 13.80 -23.47 8.31
N ARG A 46 14.85 -23.85 7.59
CA ARG A 46 15.53 -22.98 6.64
C ARG A 46 14.94 -23.20 5.24
N LEU A 47 14.54 -22.10 4.61
CA LEU A 47 14.02 -22.09 3.25
C LEU A 47 14.96 -21.29 2.35
N GLU A 48 15.22 -21.80 1.17
CA GLU A 48 15.97 -21.08 0.13
C GLU A 48 15.09 -20.86 -1.10
N TYR A 49 15.06 -19.61 -1.57
CA TYR A 49 14.24 -19.18 -2.69
C TYR A 49 15.06 -18.42 -3.73
N ILE A 50 14.62 -18.49 -4.97
CA ILE A 50 14.94 -17.52 -6.01
C ILE A 50 13.65 -16.75 -6.33
N ILE A 51 13.71 -15.44 -6.27
CA ILE A 51 12.57 -14.57 -6.43
C ILE A 51 12.95 -13.33 -7.24
N PRO A 52 12.08 -12.82 -8.14
CA PRO A 52 12.29 -11.51 -8.75
C PRO A 52 12.42 -10.43 -7.67
N SER A 53 13.41 -9.51 -7.79
CA SER A 53 13.64 -8.46 -6.77
C SER A 53 12.39 -7.64 -6.48
N ARG A 54 11.52 -7.40 -7.48
CA ARG A 54 10.22 -6.76 -7.30
C ARG A 54 9.28 -7.53 -6.36
N GLY A 55 9.45 -8.86 -6.24
CA GLY A 55 8.67 -9.71 -5.33
C GLY A 55 9.03 -9.52 -3.86
N LEU A 56 10.22 -8.99 -3.57
CA LEU A 56 10.67 -8.71 -2.21
C LEU A 56 10.29 -7.31 -1.74
N ILE A 57 9.91 -6.43 -2.66
CA ILE A 57 9.44 -5.09 -2.27
C ILE A 57 8.26 -5.28 -1.33
N GLY A 58 8.34 -4.74 -0.12
CA GLY A 58 7.33 -4.84 0.89
C GLY A 58 7.25 -6.12 1.70
N PHE A 59 7.82 -7.16 1.22
CA PHE A 59 7.71 -8.46 1.87
C PHE A 59 8.29 -8.49 3.29
N ARG A 60 9.31 -7.67 3.57
CA ARG A 60 9.97 -7.68 4.89
C ARG A 60 9.01 -7.35 6.05
N ASN A 61 8.10 -6.39 5.85
CA ASN A 61 7.13 -6.03 6.88
C ASN A 61 6.08 -7.12 7.08
N ASP A 62 5.57 -7.68 5.98
CA ASP A 62 4.63 -8.80 6.01
C ASP A 62 5.27 -10.02 6.69
N PHE A 63 6.52 -10.32 6.33
CA PHE A 63 7.30 -11.40 6.91
C PHE A 63 7.49 -11.26 8.42
N MET A 64 7.87 -10.07 8.90
CA MET A 64 8.02 -9.82 10.34
C MET A 64 6.68 -9.97 11.08
N THR A 65 5.57 -9.57 10.46
CA THR A 65 4.23 -9.77 11.03
C THR A 65 3.84 -11.25 11.06
N MET A 66 4.02 -11.96 9.95
CA MET A 66 3.69 -13.39 9.84
C MET A 66 4.50 -14.27 10.80
N THR A 67 5.75 -13.89 11.06
CA THR A 67 6.67 -14.63 11.94
C THR A 67 6.70 -14.11 13.37
N SER A 68 5.80 -13.18 13.74
CA SER A 68 5.79 -12.52 15.06
C SER A 68 7.16 -11.95 15.47
N GLY A 69 7.95 -11.52 14.49
CA GLY A 69 9.28 -10.96 14.66
C GLY A 69 10.41 -11.98 14.91
N THR A 70 10.14 -13.29 14.92
CA THR A 70 11.13 -14.33 15.21
C THR A 70 11.86 -14.84 13.96
N GLY A 71 11.35 -14.52 12.75
CA GLY A 71 11.94 -14.94 11.49
C GLY A 71 13.18 -14.13 11.10
N LEU A 72 14.11 -14.81 10.43
CA LEU A 72 15.29 -14.18 9.83
C LEU A 72 15.15 -14.26 8.31
N LEU A 73 15.42 -13.15 7.62
CA LEU A 73 15.36 -13.04 6.17
C LEU A 73 16.61 -12.33 5.66
N TYR A 74 17.33 -13.00 4.79
CA TYR A 74 18.49 -12.49 4.07
C TYR A 74 18.24 -12.59 2.59
N SER A 75 18.58 -11.55 1.83
CA SER A 75 18.53 -11.58 0.38
C SER A 75 19.84 -11.06 -0.21
N SER A 76 20.22 -11.60 -1.35
CA SER A 76 21.36 -11.14 -2.14
C SER A 76 21.05 -11.27 -3.62
N PHE A 77 21.59 -10.36 -4.43
CA PHE A 77 21.48 -10.44 -5.89
C PHE A 77 22.02 -11.79 -6.38
N SER A 78 21.29 -12.43 -7.27
CA SER A 78 21.67 -13.71 -7.89
C SER A 78 22.04 -13.53 -9.36
N HIS A 79 21.08 -13.16 -10.20
CA HIS A 79 21.27 -13.07 -11.66
C HIS A 79 20.16 -12.25 -12.31
N TYR A 80 20.28 -12.00 -13.61
CA TYR A 80 19.19 -11.49 -14.45
C TYR A 80 18.57 -12.64 -15.23
N ASP A 81 17.25 -12.68 -15.33
CA ASP A 81 16.51 -13.66 -16.13
C ASP A 81 15.25 -13.02 -16.73
N ASP A 82 14.54 -13.74 -17.58
CA ASP A 82 13.34 -13.25 -18.24
C ASP A 82 12.28 -12.80 -17.22
N VAL A 83 11.59 -11.72 -17.55
CA VAL A 83 10.54 -11.16 -16.70
C VAL A 83 9.43 -12.17 -16.49
N LYS A 84 9.16 -12.56 -15.24
CA LYS A 84 8.03 -13.43 -14.92
C LYS A 84 6.71 -12.74 -15.24
N PRO A 85 5.82 -13.41 -15.99
CA PRO A 85 4.52 -12.83 -16.33
C PRO A 85 3.66 -12.66 -15.08
N GLY A 86 2.83 -11.62 -15.12
CA GLY A 86 1.87 -11.27 -14.07
C GLY A 86 2.41 -10.25 -13.08
N GLU A 87 1.46 -9.63 -12.43
CA GLU A 87 1.73 -8.61 -11.42
C GLU A 87 2.13 -9.26 -10.10
N ILE A 88 3.03 -8.62 -9.39
CA ILE A 88 3.53 -9.10 -8.10
C ILE A 88 3.25 -8.03 -7.06
N GLY A 89 2.58 -8.42 -5.97
CA GLY A 89 2.41 -7.55 -4.82
C GLY A 89 1.48 -6.37 -5.04
N GLN A 90 0.52 -6.46 -5.97
CA GLN A 90 -0.49 -5.41 -6.12
C GLN A 90 -1.27 -5.21 -4.82
N ARG A 91 -1.47 -3.95 -4.51
CA ARG A 91 -2.37 -3.52 -3.46
C ARG A 91 -3.79 -4.00 -3.74
N ILE A 92 -4.36 -4.74 -2.79
CA ILE A 92 -5.75 -5.24 -2.90
C ILE A 92 -6.75 -4.10 -2.69
N ASN A 93 -6.41 -3.15 -1.82
CA ASN A 93 -7.28 -2.04 -1.42
C ASN A 93 -7.03 -0.79 -2.27
N GLY A 94 -8.10 -0.10 -2.66
CA GLY A 94 -8.01 1.22 -3.26
C GLY A 94 -7.58 2.30 -2.27
N VAL A 95 -7.60 3.55 -2.69
CA VAL A 95 -7.26 4.71 -1.86
C VAL A 95 -8.40 5.70 -1.74
N LEU A 96 -8.36 6.48 -0.66
CA LEU A 96 -9.17 7.70 -0.48
C LEU A 96 -8.40 8.88 -1.07
N ILE A 97 -9.00 9.58 -2.04
CA ILE A 97 -8.37 10.67 -2.79
C ILE A 97 -9.07 11.98 -2.46
N SER A 98 -8.34 13.01 -2.10
CA SER A 98 -8.91 14.34 -1.88
C SER A 98 -9.48 14.93 -3.18
N ASN A 99 -10.69 15.49 -3.10
CA ASN A 99 -11.33 16.21 -4.21
C ASN A 99 -11.03 17.71 -4.23
N GLY A 100 -10.21 18.21 -3.32
CA GLY A 100 -9.94 19.65 -3.22
C GLY A 100 -8.68 19.97 -2.43
N THR A 101 -8.36 21.26 -2.39
CA THR A 101 -7.17 21.83 -1.73
C THR A 101 -7.57 22.64 -0.53
N GLY A 102 -6.92 22.42 0.62
CA GLY A 102 -7.17 23.15 1.87
C GLY A 102 -6.76 22.36 3.11
N LYS A 103 -7.32 22.69 4.27
CA LYS A 103 -7.05 22.00 5.53
C LYS A 103 -8.05 20.88 5.77
N ALA A 104 -7.55 19.69 6.09
CA ALA A 104 -8.39 18.57 6.50
C ALA A 104 -9.13 18.87 7.80
N LEU A 105 -10.46 18.72 7.81
CA LEU A 105 -11.29 19.06 8.96
C LEU A 105 -11.71 17.79 9.73
N ALA A 106 -11.72 17.89 11.07
CA ALA A 106 -12.05 16.77 11.96
C ALA A 106 -13.41 16.15 11.64
N TYR A 107 -14.41 16.96 11.33
CA TYR A 107 -15.75 16.49 11.00
C TYR A 107 -15.77 15.56 9.77
N SER A 108 -15.11 15.98 8.69
CA SER A 108 -15.00 15.15 7.49
C SER A 108 -14.17 13.90 7.74
N LEU A 109 -13.02 14.04 8.42
CA LEU A 109 -12.16 12.89 8.72
C LEU A 109 -12.88 11.84 9.58
N TYR A 110 -13.70 12.28 10.54
CA TYR A 110 -14.52 11.39 11.35
C TYR A 110 -15.47 10.55 10.51
N ALA A 111 -16.14 11.15 9.53
CA ALA A 111 -17.02 10.42 8.62
C ALA A 111 -16.24 9.51 7.61
N LEU A 112 -15.00 9.88 7.29
CA LEU A 112 -14.17 9.14 6.34
C LEU A 112 -13.47 7.93 6.96
N GLN A 113 -13.23 7.91 8.27
CA GLN A 113 -12.60 6.75 8.93
C GLN A 113 -13.43 5.47 8.86
N ASP A 114 -14.75 5.56 8.66
CA ASP A 114 -15.62 4.39 8.40
C ASP A 114 -15.38 3.78 7.02
N ARG A 115 -14.76 4.52 6.10
CA ARG A 115 -14.46 4.08 4.74
C ARG A 115 -13.07 3.50 4.58
N GLY A 116 -12.20 3.69 5.58
CA GLY A 116 -10.84 3.18 5.52
C GLY A 116 -9.91 3.81 6.56
N LYS A 117 -8.62 3.46 6.46
CA LYS A 117 -7.58 3.99 7.36
C LYS A 117 -7.06 5.31 6.83
N LEU A 118 -7.13 6.37 7.63
CA LEU A 118 -6.63 7.68 7.24
C LEU A 118 -5.10 7.74 7.30
N MET A 119 -4.51 8.57 6.43
CA MET A 119 -3.07 8.86 6.34
C MET A 119 -2.76 10.33 6.68
N VAL A 120 -3.79 11.14 6.92
CA VAL A 120 -3.67 12.57 7.23
C VAL A 120 -4.32 12.89 8.57
N GLU A 121 -3.77 13.89 9.27
CA GLU A 121 -4.27 14.38 10.54
C GLU A 121 -5.24 15.57 10.32
N HIS A 122 -6.01 15.87 11.35
CA HIS A 122 -6.78 17.12 11.39
C HIS A 122 -5.86 18.34 11.26
N GLY A 123 -6.27 19.30 10.44
CA GLY A 123 -5.51 20.52 10.18
C GLY A 123 -4.36 20.37 9.17
N ALA A 124 -4.09 19.16 8.67
CA ALA A 124 -3.10 18.95 7.64
C ALA A 124 -3.48 19.67 6.34
N GLU A 125 -2.50 20.34 5.72
CA GLU A 125 -2.64 20.92 4.38
C GLU A 125 -2.63 19.80 3.35
N ILE A 126 -3.70 19.72 2.58
CA ILE A 126 -3.91 18.71 1.53
C ILE A 126 -4.30 19.38 0.23
N TYR A 127 -4.20 18.66 -0.88
CA TYR A 127 -4.54 19.18 -2.21
C TYR A 127 -5.33 18.14 -3.03
N GLU A 128 -5.97 18.60 -4.09
CA GLU A 128 -6.74 17.75 -5.01
C GLU A 128 -5.82 16.66 -5.62
N GLY A 129 -6.27 15.41 -5.60
CA GLY A 129 -5.51 14.27 -6.11
C GLY A 129 -4.52 13.67 -5.11
N GLN A 130 -4.34 14.26 -3.91
CA GLN A 130 -3.55 13.65 -2.85
C GLN A 130 -4.27 12.43 -2.29
N VAL A 131 -3.53 11.34 -2.04
CA VAL A 131 -4.00 10.17 -1.32
C VAL A 131 -4.00 10.51 0.18
N ILE A 132 -5.16 10.40 0.81
CA ILE A 132 -5.39 10.77 2.21
C ILE A 132 -5.75 9.57 3.09
N GLY A 133 -5.87 8.38 2.50
CA GLY A 133 -6.17 7.16 3.25
C GLY A 133 -6.21 5.92 2.37
N ILE A 134 -6.25 4.77 3.04
CA ILE A 134 -6.41 3.44 2.42
C ILE A 134 -7.89 3.10 2.46
N HIS A 135 -8.51 2.89 1.31
CA HIS A 135 -9.91 2.50 1.23
C HIS A 135 -10.11 1.06 1.71
N SER A 136 -11.22 0.77 2.38
CA SER A 136 -11.55 -0.59 2.82
C SER A 136 -11.97 -1.53 1.68
N ARG A 137 -12.22 -0.98 0.48
CA ARG A 137 -12.58 -1.73 -0.73
C ARG A 137 -11.46 -1.63 -1.77
N SER A 138 -11.53 -2.46 -2.80
CA SER A 138 -10.51 -2.53 -3.86
C SER A 138 -10.52 -1.33 -4.83
N ASN A 139 -11.58 -0.53 -4.87
CA ASN A 139 -11.68 0.62 -5.77
C ASN A 139 -11.24 1.92 -5.07
N ASP A 140 -10.67 2.82 -5.84
CA ASP A 140 -10.38 4.19 -5.41
C ASP A 140 -11.66 4.99 -5.18
N LEU A 141 -11.63 5.86 -4.19
CA LEU A 141 -12.75 6.70 -3.83
C LEU A 141 -12.30 8.16 -3.66
N THR A 142 -12.84 9.04 -4.51
CA THR A 142 -12.66 10.49 -4.35
C THR A 142 -13.60 11.00 -3.26
N VAL A 143 -13.05 11.70 -2.26
CA VAL A 143 -13.75 12.14 -1.05
C VAL A 143 -13.49 13.60 -0.74
N ASN A 144 -14.37 14.21 0.06
CA ASN A 144 -14.21 15.59 0.52
C ASN A 144 -13.74 15.65 1.99
N PRO A 145 -12.45 15.87 2.25
CA PRO A 145 -11.93 16.00 3.62
C PRO A 145 -11.99 17.43 4.17
N LEU A 146 -12.53 18.38 3.40
CA LEU A 146 -12.55 19.82 3.70
C LEU A 146 -13.88 20.30 4.28
N GLU A 147 -14.89 19.43 4.36
CA GLU A 147 -16.23 19.82 4.78
C GLU A 147 -16.32 19.96 6.32
N GLY A 148 -16.68 21.14 6.78
CA GLY A 148 -16.95 21.40 8.19
C GLY A 148 -18.38 21.00 8.58
N LYS A 149 -18.64 20.94 9.88
CA LYS A 149 -19.98 20.74 10.42
C LYS A 149 -20.88 21.90 9.97
N LYS A 150 -21.95 21.59 9.22
CA LYS A 150 -22.98 22.59 8.90
C LYS A 150 -23.78 22.90 10.17
N LEU A 151 -23.69 24.10 10.67
CA LEU A 151 -24.47 24.59 11.82
C LEU A 151 -25.92 24.77 11.39
N THR A 152 -26.72 23.70 11.40
CA THR A 152 -28.12 23.76 10.98
C THR A 152 -29.13 23.83 12.13
N ASN A 153 -28.70 23.75 13.42
CA ASN A 153 -29.64 23.85 14.57
C ASN A 153 -29.01 24.57 15.76
N MET A 154 -29.52 25.74 16.06
CA MET A 154 -29.19 26.52 17.28
C MET A 154 -29.57 25.83 18.60
N ARG A 155 -30.36 24.76 18.58
CA ARG A 155 -30.81 24.03 19.78
C ARG A 155 -29.89 22.90 20.23
N ALA A 156 -28.86 22.53 19.45
CA ALA A 156 -27.93 21.43 19.76
C ALA A 156 -26.52 21.90 20.10
N SER A 157 -26.32 23.20 20.42
CA SER A 157 -24.98 23.76 20.71
C SER A 157 -24.36 23.28 22.04
N GLY A 158 -25.05 22.44 22.82
CA GLY A 158 -24.58 21.92 24.10
C GLY A 158 -24.06 20.47 24.08
N LYS A 159 -24.10 19.76 22.95
CA LYS A 159 -23.55 18.42 22.79
C LYS A 159 -22.57 18.36 21.61
N ASP A 160 -21.46 19.01 21.74
CA ASP A 160 -20.28 18.68 20.93
C ASP A 160 -19.60 17.46 21.59
N ASP A 161 -20.08 16.26 21.23
CA ASP A 161 -19.34 15.05 21.53
C ASP A 161 -17.96 15.17 20.87
N ALA A 162 -16.91 15.01 21.67
CA ALA A 162 -15.54 15.07 21.18
C ALA A 162 -15.36 14.02 20.06
N LEU A 163 -15.10 14.46 18.83
CA LEU A 163 -14.88 13.57 17.70
C LEU A 163 -13.57 12.81 17.93
N THR A 164 -13.66 11.51 18.18
CA THR A 164 -12.48 10.65 18.32
C THR A 164 -12.02 10.22 16.94
N LEU A 165 -10.86 10.71 16.53
CA LEU A 165 -10.21 10.29 15.29
C LEU A 165 -9.23 9.16 15.58
N THR A 166 -9.21 8.18 14.69
CA THR A 166 -8.19 7.12 14.71
C THR A 166 -6.83 7.69 14.34
N THR A 167 -5.76 7.15 14.92
CA THR A 167 -4.40 7.55 14.60
C THR A 167 -4.10 7.30 13.12
N PRO A 168 -3.67 8.31 12.36
CA PRO A 168 -3.40 8.13 10.95
C PRO A 168 -2.16 7.26 10.70
N VAL A 169 -2.18 6.51 9.60
CA VAL A 169 -1.05 5.71 9.14
C VAL A 169 0.02 6.64 8.58
N LYS A 170 1.20 6.67 9.20
CA LYS A 170 2.38 7.37 8.69
C LYS A 170 3.28 6.36 8.00
N MET A 171 3.52 6.55 6.71
CA MET A 171 4.39 5.68 5.92
C MET A 171 5.81 6.22 5.86
N THR A 172 6.80 5.34 5.95
CA THR A 172 8.18 5.65 5.55
C THR A 172 8.26 5.75 4.02
N LEU A 173 9.38 6.22 3.50
CA LEU A 173 9.59 6.29 2.05
C LEU A 173 9.49 4.89 1.41
N GLU A 174 10.11 3.90 2.04
CA GLU A 174 10.08 2.51 1.59
C GLU A 174 8.64 1.98 1.56
N GLN A 175 7.89 2.17 2.63
CA GLN A 175 6.48 1.76 2.70
C GLN A 175 5.61 2.47 1.66
N ALA A 176 5.87 3.75 1.40
CA ALA A 176 5.14 4.50 0.38
C ALA A 176 5.44 3.99 -1.04
N LEU A 177 6.72 3.68 -1.33
CA LEU A 177 7.13 3.10 -2.63
C LEU A 177 6.55 1.70 -2.86
N GLU A 178 6.39 0.93 -1.79
CA GLU A 178 5.71 -0.36 -1.80
C GLU A 178 4.21 -0.22 -2.07
N PHE A 179 3.62 0.81 -1.48
CA PHE A 179 2.19 0.98 -1.42
C PHE A 179 1.59 1.50 -2.73
N ILE A 180 2.33 2.36 -3.46
CA ILE A 180 1.82 3.04 -4.66
C ILE A 180 1.48 2.06 -5.78
N ASP A 181 0.43 2.44 -6.54
CA ASP A 181 0.03 1.79 -7.78
C ASP A 181 0.61 2.54 -9.00
N ASP A 182 0.48 1.96 -10.19
CA ASP A 182 1.02 2.50 -11.45
C ASP A 182 0.55 3.91 -11.78
N ASP A 183 -0.62 4.33 -11.31
CA ASP A 183 -1.18 5.66 -11.51
C ASP A 183 -0.87 6.65 -10.37
N GLU A 184 0.01 6.27 -9.45
CA GLU A 184 0.38 7.05 -8.27
C GLU A 184 1.85 7.49 -8.31
N LEU A 185 2.19 8.47 -7.49
CA LEU A 185 3.55 8.99 -7.28
C LEU A 185 3.77 9.26 -5.79
N VAL A 186 5.00 9.05 -5.34
CA VAL A 186 5.46 9.48 -4.02
C VAL A 186 6.12 10.85 -4.12
N GLU A 187 5.68 11.77 -3.28
CA GLU A 187 6.30 13.09 -3.09
C GLU A 187 7.08 13.10 -1.79
N VAL A 188 8.36 13.44 -1.89
CA VAL A 188 9.24 13.56 -0.73
C VAL A 188 9.56 15.02 -0.49
N THR A 189 9.22 15.52 0.69
CA THR A 189 9.59 16.86 1.15
C THR A 189 10.49 16.74 2.38
N PRO A 190 11.20 17.80 2.80
CA PRO A 190 12.02 17.75 4.00
C PRO A 190 11.27 17.31 5.28
N THR A 191 9.95 17.49 5.31
CA THR A 191 9.12 17.25 6.51
C THR A 191 8.10 16.15 6.35
N SER A 192 7.83 15.66 5.13
CA SER A 192 6.75 14.68 4.90
C SER A 192 6.96 13.84 3.66
N VAL A 193 6.47 12.61 3.72
CA VAL A 193 6.27 11.72 2.57
C VAL A 193 4.77 11.73 2.28
N ARG A 194 4.39 11.99 1.03
CA ARG A 194 3.00 12.06 0.57
C ARG A 194 2.83 11.16 -0.66
N ILE A 195 1.64 10.65 -0.85
CA ILE A 195 1.26 9.91 -2.05
C ILE A 195 0.20 10.71 -2.80
N ARG A 196 0.29 10.74 -4.11
CA ARG A 196 -0.71 11.39 -4.96
C ARG A 196 -0.96 10.63 -6.26
N LYS A 197 -2.10 10.88 -6.87
CA LYS A 197 -2.36 10.42 -8.24
C LYS A 197 -1.49 11.19 -9.25
N LYS A 198 -1.10 10.53 -10.35
CA LYS A 198 -0.42 11.19 -11.49
C LYS A 198 -1.29 12.27 -12.10
N LEU A 199 -2.60 11.97 -12.29
CA LEU A 199 -3.62 12.91 -12.72
C LEU A 199 -4.34 13.44 -11.48
N LEU A 200 -4.16 14.73 -11.16
CA LEU A 200 -4.64 15.30 -9.91
C LEU A 200 -6.15 15.46 -9.90
N THR A 201 -6.73 15.96 -10.99
CA THR A 201 -8.17 16.23 -11.03
C THR A 201 -8.99 14.97 -11.30
N GLU A 202 -10.17 14.88 -10.69
CA GLU A 202 -11.08 13.76 -10.90
C GLU A 202 -11.52 13.66 -12.38
N VAL A 203 -11.65 14.81 -13.06
CA VAL A 203 -12.05 14.87 -14.46
C VAL A 203 -10.99 14.21 -15.36
N GLU A 204 -9.70 14.51 -15.11
CA GLU A 204 -8.61 13.89 -15.87
C GLU A 204 -8.57 12.38 -15.66
N ARG A 205 -8.69 11.90 -14.42
CA ARG A 205 -8.74 10.47 -14.10
C ARG A 205 -9.88 9.77 -14.80
N LYS A 206 -11.11 10.35 -14.78
CA LYS A 206 -12.28 9.80 -15.49
C LYS A 206 -12.12 9.78 -16.99
N ARG A 207 -11.43 10.77 -17.59
CA ARG A 207 -11.13 10.76 -19.04
C ARG A 207 -10.15 9.67 -19.39
N ALA A 208 -9.06 9.53 -18.63
CA ALA A 208 -8.05 8.51 -18.87
C ALA A 208 -8.64 7.09 -18.80
N SER A 209 -9.46 6.78 -17.80
CA SER A 209 -10.09 5.47 -17.66
C SER A 209 -11.00 5.10 -18.85
N ARG A 210 -11.75 6.08 -19.40
CA ARG A 210 -12.59 5.86 -20.59
C ARG A 210 -11.78 5.56 -21.84
N THR A 211 -10.62 6.18 -21.99
CA THR A 211 -9.74 5.97 -23.16
C THR A 211 -9.13 4.57 -23.11
N THR A 212 -8.76 4.07 -21.94
CA THR A 212 -8.19 2.72 -21.76
C THR A 212 -9.22 1.64 -22.07
N THR A 213 -10.49 1.82 -21.68
CA THR A 213 -11.57 0.86 -21.95
C THR A 213 -11.89 0.76 -23.45
N SER A 214 -11.77 1.86 -24.22
CA SER A 214 -12.03 1.88 -25.66
C SER A 214 -10.95 1.22 -26.51
N THR A 215 -9.73 1.07 -25.99
CA THR A 215 -8.60 0.46 -26.73
C THR A 215 -8.55 -1.07 -26.53
N SER A 216 -9.19 -1.59 -25.48
CA SER A 216 -9.24 -3.04 -25.17
C SER A 216 -10.35 -3.80 -25.94
N THR A 217 -11.17 -3.11 -26.72
CA THR A 217 -12.33 -3.69 -27.45
C THR A 217 -12.13 -3.71 -28.97
N ARG A 218 -10.89 -3.59 -29.43
CA ARG A 218 -10.56 -3.73 -30.88
C ARG A 218 -9.58 -4.87 -31.09
#